data_d1638d6c4c7fed500d63c8c717601753
#
_entry.id   d1638d6c4c7fed500d63c8c717601753
#
_cell.length_a   1.000
_cell.length_b   1.000
_cell.length_c   1.000
_cell.angle_alpha   90.00
_cell.angle_beta   90.00
_cell.angle_gamma   90.00
#
_symmetry.space_group_name_H-M   'P 1'
#
loop_
_entity.id
_entity.type
_entity.pdbx_description
1 polymer ?
#
loop_
_entity_poly.entity_id
_entity_poly.type
_entity_poly.pdbx_seq_one_letter_code
_entity_poly.pdbx_strand_id
1 'polypeptide(L)'
;MLARAERLHHEFFRLGAQIARRPAWEPPADVFETEGEVIVLVALPGVEPDKIQMAIEGNHLVVAGTRMIPAALRQAVIHRLELPQGRFERRIPLPSGRYSSMRPAKENGLLMVLLNKQSDYRG
;
A
#
# COMPACT_ATOMS: atom_id res chain seq x y z
N MET A 1 8.84 -14.10 10.72
CA MET A 1 9.66 -13.49 10.18
C MET A 1 10.19 -12.21 10.62
N LEU A 2 9.67 -11.07 10.27
CA LEU A 2 10.19 -9.79 10.73
C LEU A 2 10.21 -9.71 12.23
N ALA A 3 9.19 -10.27 12.85
CA ALA A 3 9.09 -10.20 14.29
C ALA A 3 10.27 -10.85 14.99
N ARG A 4 10.96 -11.75 14.32
CA ARG A 4 12.08 -12.41 14.97
C ARG A 4 13.25 -11.50 15.20
N ALA A 5 13.46 -10.55 14.31
CA ALA A 5 14.57 -9.63 14.49
C ALA A 5 14.38 -8.82 15.75
N GLU A 6 13.15 -8.60 16.14
CA GLU A 6 12.85 -7.79 17.30
C GLU A 6 13.15 -8.49 18.61
N ARG A 7 13.46 -9.76 18.57
CA ARG A 7 13.74 -10.50 19.79
C ARG A 7 15.19 -10.61 20.11
N LEU A 8 16.03 -10.02 19.32
CA LEU A 8 17.44 -10.06 19.59
C LEU A 8 17.72 -9.11 20.73
N HIS A 9 18.93 -8.68 20.93
CA HIS A 9 19.18 -7.83 22.05
C HIS A 9 18.80 -6.40 21.75
N HIS A 10 18.86 -5.55 22.76
CA HIS A 10 18.24 -4.24 22.71
C HIS A 10 18.66 -3.39 21.51
N GLU A 11 19.95 -3.21 21.33
CA GLU A 11 20.42 -2.36 20.25
C GLU A 11 20.10 -2.98 18.89
N PHE A 12 20.32 -4.25 18.78
CA PHE A 12 20.01 -4.97 17.57
C PHE A 12 18.50 -5.02 17.35
N PHE A 13 17.77 -5.07 18.44
CA PHE A 13 16.33 -5.01 18.40
C PHE A 13 15.85 -3.71 17.76
N ARG A 14 16.47 -2.58 18.12
CA ARG A 14 16.06 -1.31 17.54
C ARG A 14 16.32 -1.28 16.05
N LEU A 15 17.47 -1.78 15.64
CA LEU A 15 17.76 -1.87 14.22
C LEU A 15 16.76 -2.78 13.53
N GLY A 16 16.46 -3.92 14.15
CA GLY A 16 15.49 -4.85 13.60
C GLY A 16 14.11 -4.24 13.48
N ALA A 17 13.71 -3.45 14.47
CA ALA A 17 12.41 -2.79 14.42
C ALA A 17 12.35 -1.80 13.28
N GLN A 18 13.44 -1.07 13.02
CA GLN A 18 13.47 -0.15 11.91
C GLN A 18 13.39 -0.89 10.58
N ILE A 19 14.11 -2.00 10.47
CA ILE A 19 14.07 -2.79 9.26
C ILE A 19 12.68 -3.38 9.07
N ALA A 20 12.05 -3.84 10.16
CA ALA A 20 10.73 -4.41 10.07
C ALA A 20 9.68 -3.40 9.64
N ARG A 21 9.91 -2.12 9.90
CA ARG A 21 8.97 -1.09 9.50
C ARG A 21 9.14 -0.69 8.05
N ARG A 22 10.29 -0.99 7.48
CA ARG A 22 10.50 -0.66 6.09
C ARG A 22 9.68 -1.59 5.22
N PRO A 23 9.08 -1.06 4.16
CA PRO A 23 8.39 -1.93 3.23
C PRO A 23 9.40 -2.79 2.50
N ALA A 24 9.03 -4.03 2.25
CA ALA A 24 9.84 -4.91 1.44
C ALA A 24 9.74 -4.50 -0.04
N TRP A 25 8.64 -3.87 -0.42
CA TRP A 25 8.47 -3.44 -1.80
C TRP A 25 7.47 -2.30 -1.88
N GLU A 26 7.58 -1.56 -2.97
CA GLU A 26 6.70 -0.44 -3.25
C GLU A 26 5.96 -0.72 -4.54
N PRO A 27 4.65 -0.89 -4.48
CA PRO A 27 3.89 -1.13 -5.69
C PRO A 27 3.86 0.09 -6.59
N PRO A 28 3.95 -0.10 -7.90
CA PRO A 28 3.84 1.03 -8.81
C PRO A 28 2.43 1.59 -8.81
N ALA A 29 2.33 2.87 -9.12
CA ALA A 29 1.06 3.57 -9.06
C ALA A 29 0.97 4.59 -10.19
N ASP A 30 -0.25 4.74 -10.70
CA ASP A 30 -0.58 5.77 -11.68
C ASP A 30 -1.55 6.73 -11.05
N VAL A 31 -1.44 7.99 -11.40
CA VAL A 31 -2.33 9.02 -10.90
C VAL A 31 -2.93 9.77 -12.09
N PHE A 32 -4.25 9.82 -12.11
CA PHE A 32 -4.99 10.54 -13.15
C PHE A 32 -5.84 11.60 -12.50
N GLU A 33 -6.04 12.68 -13.18
CA GLU A 33 -6.86 13.76 -12.66
C GLU A 33 -7.86 14.19 -13.71
N THR A 34 -9.12 14.28 -13.30
CA THR A 34 -10.17 14.86 -14.10
C THR A 34 -10.59 16.16 -13.42
N GLU A 35 -11.61 16.79 -13.97
CA GLU A 35 -12.07 18.05 -13.39
C GLU A 35 -12.57 17.86 -11.96
N GLY A 36 -13.23 16.76 -11.69
CA GLY A 36 -13.82 16.54 -10.37
C GLY A 36 -13.15 15.48 -9.53
N GLU A 37 -12.21 14.74 -10.09
CA GLU A 37 -11.70 13.57 -9.38
C GLU A 37 -10.21 13.38 -9.60
N VAL A 38 -9.60 12.70 -8.64
CA VAL A 38 -8.28 12.12 -8.83
C VAL A 38 -8.45 10.62 -8.70
N ILE A 39 -7.90 9.89 -9.64
CA ILE A 39 -7.98 8.43 -9.66
C ILE A 39 -6.57 7.89 -9.55
N VAL A 40 -6.35 7.06 -8.54
CA VAL A 40 -5.05 6.43 -8.31
C VAL A 40 -5.19 4.95 -8.57
N LEU A 41 -4.31 4.40 -9.38
CA LEU A 41 -4.26 2.97 -9.63
C LEU A 41 -2.97 2.43 -9.01
N VAL A 42 -3.10 1.40 -8.20
CA VAL A 42 -1.94 0.79 -7.55
C VAL A 42 -1.93 -0.69 -7.90
N ALA A 43 -0.80 -1.17 -8.38
CA ALA A 43 -0.69 -2.57 -8.79
C ALA A 43 -0.48 -3.44 -7.56
N LEU A 44 -1.49 -4.21 -7.19
CA LEU A 44 -1.46 -5.06 -6.01
C LEU A 44 -1.99 -6.45 -6.33
N PRO A 45 -1.38 -7.14 -7.30
CA PRO A 45 -1.88 -8.47 -7.64
C PRO A 45 -1.68 -9.44 -6.48
N GLY A 46 -2.70 -10.24 -6.23
CA GLY A 46 -2.60 -11.25 -5.20
C GLY A 46 -2.70 -10.73 -3.78
N VAL A 47 -3.10 -9.48 -3.59
CA VAL A 47 -3.31 -8.92 -2.26
C VAL A 47 -4.81 -8.87 -2.00
N GLU A 48 -5.23 -9.45 -0.88
CA GLU A 48 -6.64 -9.44 -0.52
C GLU A 48 -7.06 -8.04 -0.10
N PRO A 49 -8.25 -7.60 -0.52
CA PRO A 49 -8.66 -6.22 -0.22
C PRO A 49 -8.67 -5.89 1.28
N ASP A 50 -9.01 -6.85 2.12
CA ASP A 50 -9.05 -6.58 3.56
C ASP A 50 -7.65 -6.50 4.18
N LYS A 51 -6.62 -6.75 3.39
CA LYS A 51 -5.23 -6.59 3.84
C LYS A 51 -4.63 -5.28 3.39
N ILE A 52 -5.41 -4.40 2.81
CA ILE A 52 -4.93 -3.13 2.30
C ILE A 52 -5.44 -2.01 3.19
N GLN A 53 -4.54 -1.15 3.59
CA GLN A 53 -4.86 0.03 4.40
C GLN A 53 -4.56 1.27 3.59
N MET A 54 -5.41 2.27 3.73
CA MET A 54 -5.25 3.51 3.00
C MET A 54 -5.53 4.69 3.92
N ALA A 55 -4.80 5.76 3.69
CA ALA A 55 -5.04 7.00 4.42
C ALA A 55 -4.51 8.15 3.61
N ILE A 56 -5.08 9.32 3.83
CA ILE A 56 -4.54 10.54 3.26
C ILE A 56 -3.78 11.24 4.36
N GLU A 57 -2.50 11.48 4.12
CA GLU A 57 -1.64 12.17 5.06
C GLU A 57 -1.06 13.38 4.36
N GLY A 58 -1.53 14.55 4.74
CA GLY A 58 -1.15 15.76 4.07
C GLY A 58 -1.54 15.70 2.62
N ASN A 59 -0.55 15.77 1.75
CA ASN A 59 -0.75 15.77 0.31
C ASN A 59 -0.54 14.42 -0.32
N HIS A 60 -0.50 13.36 0.48
CA HIS A 60 -0.16 12.04 -0.03
C HIS A 60 -1.26 11.06 0.27
N LEU A 61 -1.48 10.16 -0.67
CA LEU A 61 -2.24 8.96 -0.40
C LEU A 61 -1.25 7.89 0.02
N VAL A 62 -1.48 7.29 1.17
CA VAL A 62 -0.61 6.22 1.67
C VAL A 62 -1.38 4.92 1.54
N VAL A 63 -0.78 3.96 0.85
CA VAL A 63 -1.36 2.64 0.68
C VAL A 63 -0.36 1.65 1.24
N ALA A 64 -0.83 0.79 2.13
CA ALA A 64 0.06 -0.15 2.81
C ALA A 64 -0.65 -1.48 3.01
N GLY A 65 0.13 -2.51 3.21
CA GLY A 65 -0.41 -3.83 3.47
C GLY A 65 0.66 -4.89 3.39
N THR A 66 0.22 -6.12 3.21
CA THR A 66 1.12 -7.25 3.16
C THR A 66 0.65 -8.23 2.10
N ARG A 67 1.58 -8.71 1.30
CA ARG A 67 1.31 -9.79 0.36
C ARG A 67 1.97 -11.03 0.90
N MET A 68 1.18 -12.09 1.07
CA MET A 68 1.69 -13.31 1.67
C MET A 68 1.57 -14.46 0.70
N ILE A 69 2.45 -15.43 0.87
CA ILE A 69 2.35 -16.66 0.12
C ILE A 69 1.04 -17.33 0.51
N PRO A 70 0.25 -17.80 -0.49
CA PRO A 70 -1.00 -18.48 -0.16
C PRO A 70 -0.77 -19.64 0.80
N ALA A 71 -1.70 -19.82 1.72
CA ALA A 71 -1.54 -20.83 2.75
C ALA A 71 -1.29 -22.22 2.17
N ALA A 72 -1.92 -22.52 1.05
CA ALA A 72 -1.78 -23.85 0.45
C ALA A 72 -0.37 -24.11 -0.05
N LEU A 73 0.43 -23.07 -0.25
CA LEU A 73 1.75 -23.21 -0.81
C LEU A 73 2.86 -23.02 0.21
N ARG A 74 2.50 -22.81 1.48
CA ARG A 74 3.53 -22.46 2.47
C ARG A 74 4.49 -23.58 2.80
N GLN A 75 4.08 -24.82 2.54
CA GLN A 75 4.95 -25.96 2.79
C GLN A 75 5.55 -26.52 1.51
N ALA A 76 5.34 -25.86 0.41
CA ALA A 76 5.91 -26.32 -0.85
C ALA A 76 7.37 -25.94 -0.94
N VAL A 77 8.12 -26.72 -1.74
CA VAL A 77 9.49 -26.34 -2.05
C VAL A 77 9.44 -25.18 -3.03
N ILE A 78 10.14 -24.11 -2.70
CA ILE A 78 10.14 -22.91 -3.52
C ILE A 78 11.31 -22.99 -4.50
N HIS A 79 11.03 -23.06 -5.79
CA HIS A 79 12.08 -23.04 -6.80
C HIS A 79 12.38 -21.64 -7.29
N ARG A 80 11.40 -20.76 -7.25
CA ARG A 80 11.58 -19.39 -7.70
C ARG A 80 10.56 -18.51 -7.00
N LEU A 81 10.99 -17.37 -6.54
CA LEU A 81 10.11 -16.45 -5.84
C LEU A 81 10.45 -15.04 -6.29
N GLU A 82 9.86 -14.65 -7.43
CA GLU A 82 10.13 -13.34 -8.00
C GLU A 82 9.04 -12.33 -7.74
N LEU A 83 7.83 -12.81 -7.44
CA LEU A 83 6.74 -11.88 -7.13
C LEU A 83 7.01 -11.25 -5.77
N PRO A 84 6.76 -9.95 -5.64
CA PRO A 84 7.05 -9.28 -4.39
C PRO A 84 6.28 -9.89 -3.23
N GLN A 85 6.93 -10.03 -2.10
CA GLN A 85 6.35 -10.62 -0.89
C GLN A 85 6.57 -9.70 0.27
N GLY A 86 5.69 -9.81 1.25
CA GLY A 86 5.87 -9.12 2.50
C GLY A 86 5.19 -7.77 2.50
N ARG A 87 5.61 -6.95 3.44
CA ARG A 87 4.98 -5.67 3.67
C ARG A 87 5.27 -4.70 2.54
N PHE A 88 4.25 -4.00 2.10
CA PHE A 88 4.42 -2.95 1.11
C PHE A 88 3.88 -1.64 1.66
N GLU A 89 4.40 -0.57 1.12
CA GLU A 89 3.88 0.75 1.42
C GLU A 89 4.22 1.65 0.25
N ARG A 90 3.26 2.45 -0.15
CA ARG A 90 3.50 3.42 -1.20
C ARG A 90 2.89 4.74 -0.78
N ARG A 91 3.70 5.79 -0.82
CA ARG A 91 3.24 7.14 -0.57
C ARG A 91 3.16 7.84 -1.91
N ILE A 92 1.98 8.28 -2.27
CA ILE A 92 1.70 8.79 -3.60
C ILE A 92 1.36 10.26 -3.48
N PRO A 93 2.18 11.16 -4.03
CA PRO A 93 1.84 12.58 -4.01
C PRO A 93 0.58 12.82 -4.83
N LEU A 94 -0.31 13.62 -4.29
CA LEU A 94 -1.57 13.94 -4.94
C LEU A 94 -1.53 15.37 -5.45
N PRO A 95 -2.29 15.69 -6.49
CA PRO A 95 -2.46 17.09 -6.87
C PRO A 95 -2.94 17.89 -5.68
N SER A 96 -2.52 19.14 -5.60
CA SER A 96 -2.89 19.98 -4.47
C SER A 96 -4.39 20.19 -4.44
N GLY A 97 -4.93 20.35 -3.23
CA GLY A 97 -6.35 20.52 -3.06
C GLY A 97 -6.84 19.66 -1.92
N ARG A 98 -8.14 19.70 -1.72
CA ARG A 98 -8.78 18.90 -0.70
C ARG A 98 -9.71 17.90 -1.35
N TYR A 99 -9.87 16.79 -0.66
CA TYR A 99 -10.68 15.71 -1.17
C TYR A 99 -11.79 15.42 -0.18
N SER A 100 -13.01 15.29 -0.71
CA SER A 100 -14.18 15.09 0.14
C SER A 100 -14.49 13.64 0.40
N SER A 101 -13.97 12.74 -0.42
CA SER A 101 -14.23 11.31 -0.22
C SER A 101 -13.13 10.50 -0.85
N MET A 102 -12.99 9.28 -0.35
CA MET A 102 -12.02 8.33 -0.86
C MET A 102 -12.73 6.99 -0.95
N ARG A 103 -12.79 6.44 -2.15
CA ARG A 103 -13.50 5.19 -2.39
C ARG A 103 -12.60 4.19 -3.09
N PRO A 104 -12.31 3.06 -2.43
CA PRO A 104 -11.48 2.04 -3.05
C PRO A 104 -12.31 1.04 -3.84
N ALA A 105 -11.70 0.47 -4.84
CA ALA A 105 -12.25 -0.66 -5.57
C ALA A 105 -11.08 -1.50 -6.03
N LYS A 106 -11.26 -2.81 -6.06
CA LYS A 106 -10.18 -3.68 -6.49
C LYS A 106 -10.66 -4.50 -7.67
N GLU A 107 -9.90 -4.45 -8.76
CA GLU A 107 -10.32 -5.08 -9.98
C GLU A 107 -9.09 -5.43 -10.81
N ASN A 108 -9.04 -6.64 -11.33
CA ASN A 108 -7.97 -7.07 -12.22
C ASN A 108 -6.57 -6.87 -11.62
N GLY A 109 -6.44 -7.10 -10.32
CA GLY A 109 -5.15 -6.96 -9.66
C GLY A 109 -4.74 -5.53 -9.37
N LEU A 110 -5.61 -4.57 -9.66
CA LEU A 110 -5.34 -3.17 -9.37
C LEU A 110 -6.22 -2.70 -8.24
N LEU A 111 -5.66 -1.90 -7.37
CA LEU A 111 -6.45 -1.13 -6.43
C LEU A 111 -6.72 0.22 -7.08
N MET A 112 -7.98 0.54 -7.24
CA MET A 112 -8.36 1.85 -7.76
C MET A 112 -8.89 2.67 -6.61
N VAL A 113 -8.36 3.86 -6.43
CA VAL A 113 -8.82 4.76 -5.38
C VAL A 113 -9.38 6.00 -6.05
N LEU A 114 -10.66 6.23 -5.84
CA LEU A 114 -11.32 7.39 -6.39
C LEU A 114 -11.40 8.46 -5.32
N LEU A 115 -10.85 9.61 -5.62
CA LEU A 115 -10.82 10.74 -4.70
C LEU A 115 -11.62 11.86 -5.33
N ASN A 116 -12.72 12.23 -4.68
CA ASN A 116 -13.52 13.35 -5.16
C ASN A 116 -12.91 14.64 -4.66
N LYS A 117 -12.71 15.58 -5.56
CA LYS A 117 -12.20 16.88 -5.16
C LYS A 117 -13.26 17.62 -4.39
N GLN A 118 -12.84 18.27 -3.32
CA GLN A 118 -13.74 19.10 -2.55
C GLN A 118 -13.97 20.38 -3.32
N SER A 119 -15.25 20.75 -3.46
CA SER A 119 -15.58 21.95 -4.17
C SER A 119 -15.23 23.16 -3.32
N ASP A 120 -14.65 24.18 -3.95
CA ASP A 120 -14.41 25.44 -3.29
C ASP A 120 -15.57 26.38 -3.49
N TYR A 121 -16.58 25.92 -4.18
CA TYR A 121 -17.72 26.75 -4.49
C TYR A 121 -18.50 27.09 -3.23
N ARG A 122 -18.79 28.34 -3.06
CA ARG A 122 -19.50 28.80 -1.88
C ARG A 122 -20.97 29.02 -2.14
N GLY A 123 -21.35 28.93 -3.31
CA GLY A 123 -22.65 29.20 -3.85
C GLY A 123 -23.81 29.02 -2.97
#